data_f0e1e31358a99e2921d697805fb27cda
#
_entry.id   f0e1e31358a99e2921d697805fb27cda
#
_cell.length_a   1.000
_cell.length_b   1.000
_cell.length_c   1.000
_cell.angle_alpha   90.00
_cell.angle_beta   90.00
_cell.angle_gamma   90.00
#
_symmetry.space_group_name_H-M   'P 1'
#
loop_
_entity.id
_entity.type
_entity.pdbx_description
1 polymer ?
#
loop_
_entity_poly.entity_id
_entity_poly.type
_entity_poly.pdbx_seq_one_letter_code
_entity_poly.pdbx_strand_id
1 'polypeptide(L)'
;MHIHVQETEDELQNSVLGNHEGRNCHKSDAKCSPIANLARLGVLDDTCCAHCVHVLESDFDELVKHHASVVHCPHSNLKLGSGIAPVQRMLDRGINVCLGTDGASSNNNLDMLGEMRTAALLGPIAAGGDARAVSSITVIIIHFSHR
;
A
#
# COMPACT_ATOMS: atom_id res chain seq x y z
N MET A 1 -5.92 3.37 -13.02
CA MET A 1 -6.08 1.92 -12.78
C MET A 1 -6.22 1.66 -11.29
N HIS A 2 -6.69 0.48 -10.86
CA HIS A 2 -6.76 0.06 -9.46
C HIS A 2 -6.17 -1.34 -9.35
N ILE A 3 -5.19 -1.55 -8.46
CA ILE A 3 -4.45 -2.82 -8.34
C ILE A 3 -4.06 -3.10 -6.89
N HIS A 4 -4.12 -4.38 -6.46
CA HIS A 4 -3.49 -4.83 -5.22
C HIS A 4 -2.01 -5.08 -5.48
N VAL A 5 -1.13 -4.52 -4.66
CA VAL A 5 0.32 -4.61 -4.88
C VAL A 5 1.09 -4.56 -3.57
N GLN A 6 2.09 -5.42 -3.47
CA GLN A 6 2.99 -5.53 -2.31
C GLN A 6 2.23 -5.68 -0.98
N GLU A 7 1.18 -6.50 -1.02
CA GLU A 7 0.39 -6.83 0.16
C GLU A 7 1.14 -7.75 1.11
N THR A 8 1.86 -8.74 0.58
CA THR A 8 2.58 -9.74 1.38
C THR A 8 4.08 -9.72 1.12
N GLU A 9 4.86 -10.13 2.11
CA GLU A 9 6.31 -10.30 1.98
C GLU A 9 6.66 -11.30 0.87
N ASP A 10 5.90 -12.39 0.76
CA ASP A 10 6.10 -13.41 -0.27
C ASP A 10 5.93 -12.85 -1.69
N GLU A 11 4.96 -11.96 -1.91
CA GLU A 11 4.78 -11.28 -3.20
C GLU A 11 6.03 -10.48 -3.58
N LEU A 12 6.54 -9.70 -2.63
CA LEU A 12 7.75 -8.89 -2.86
C LEU A 12 8.96 -9.78 -3.13
N GLN A 13 9.20 -10.77 -2.29
CA GLN A 13 10.36 -11.68 -2.40
C GLN A 13 10.33 -12.47 -3.71
N ASN A 14 9.19 -13.02 -4.09
CA ASN A 14 9.05 -13.75 -5.35
C ASN A 14 9.30 -12.85 -6.56
N SER A 15 8.85 -11.60 -6.52
CA SER A 15 9.10 -10.63 -7.60
C SER A 15 10.58 -10.27 -7.70
N VAL A 16 11.23 -9.94 -6.58
CA VAL A 16 12.65 -9.56 -6.54
C VAL A 16 13.57 -10.72 -6.89
N LEU A 17 13.25 -11.94 -6.47
CA LEU A 17 14.04 -13.14 -6.78
C LEU A 17 13.78 -13.70 -8.17
N GLY A 18 12.69 -13.28 -8.83
CA GLY A 18 12.26 -13.83 -10.12
C GLY A 18 11.65 -15.23 -10.00
N ASN A 19 11.21 -15.61 -8.81
CA ASN A 19 10.57 -16.91 -8.53
C ASN A 19 9.10 -16.88 -8.94
N HIS A 20 8.83 -17.06 -10.21
CA HIS A 20 7.47 -17.15 -10.75
C HIS A 20 7.10 -18.62 -11.00
N GLU A 21 7.07 -19.44 -9.95
CA GLU A 21 6.68 -20.85 -10.08
C GLU A 21 5.27 -20.96 -10.67
N GLY A 22 5.19 -21.58 -11.84
CA GLY A 22 3.95 -22.08 -12.44
C GLY A 22 3.12 -21.08 -13.25
N ARG A 23 3.55 -19.86 -13.49
CA ARG A 23 2.89 -18.94 -14.43
C ARG A 23 3.81 -18.65 -15.61
N ASN A 24 3.25 -18.67 -16.82
CA ASN A 24 3.92 -18.18 -18.03
C ASN A 24 4.12 -16.66 -17.97
N CYS A 25 4.82 -16.18 -16.96
CA CYS A 25 5.39 -14.85 -16.97
C CYS A 25 6.48 -14.91 -18.03
N HIS A 26 6.32 -14.20 -19.13
CA HIS A 26 7.43 -13.94 -20.04
C HIS A 26 8.62 -13.57 -19.17
N LYS A 27 9.73 -14.28 -19.32
CA LYS A 27 10.99 -14.04 -18.64
C LYS A 27 11.36 -12.58 -18.80
N SER A 28 10.84 -11.72 -17.92
CA SER A 28 11.43 -10.41 -17.76
C SER A 28 12.60 -10.63 -16.83
N ASP A 29 13.81 -10.39 -17.31
CA ASP A 29 15.03 -10.41 -16.52
C ASP A 29 15.05 -9.31 -15.43
N ALA A 30 13.96 -8.60 -15.25
CA ALA A 30 13.80 -7.54 -14.27
C ALA A 30 13.46 -8.13 -12.89
N LYS A 31 14.49 -8.43 -12.14
CA LYS A 31 14.41 -8.65 -10.70
C LYS A 31 14.12 -7.31 -10.04
N CYS A 32 12.86 -6.94 -9.95
CA CYS A 32 12.44 -5.66 -9.36
C CYS A 32 11.18 -5.85 -8.52
N SER A 33 10.89 -4.88 -7.67
CA SER A 33 9.66 -4.90 -6.89
C SER A 33 8.42 -4.88 -7.79
N PRO A 34 7.25 -5.34 -7.32
CA PRO A 34 6.00 -5.23 -8.07
C PRO A 34 5.69 -3.79 -8.50
N ILE A 35 5.89 -2.79 -7.63
CA ILE A 35 5.69 -1.36 -7.96
C ILE A 35 6.64 -0.93 -9.09
N ALA A 36 7.94 -1.23 -8.98
CA ALA A 36 8.90 -0.92 -10.03
C ALA A 36 8.58 -1.62 -11.35
N ASN A 37 8.01 -2.82 -11.31
CA ASN A 37 7.55 -3.53 -12.49
C ASN A 37 6.34 -2.84 -13.15
N LEU A 38 5.38 -2.33 -12.36
CA LEU A 38 4.26 -1.54 -12.89
C LEU A 38 4.75 -0.25 -13.57
N ALA A 39 5.72 0.44 -12.97
CA ALA A 39 6.36 1.60 -13.56
C ALA A 39 7.03 1.26 -14.91
N ARG A 40 7.82 0.18 -14.94
CA ARG A 40 8.47 -0.32 -16.16
C ARG A 40 7.48 -0.68 -17.27
N LEU A 41 6.32 -1.20 -16.91
CA LEU A 41 5.25 -1.54 -17.86
C LEU A 41 4.42 -0.32 -18.31
N GLY A 42 4.67 0.87 -17.74
CA GLY A 42 3.95 2.10 -18.07
C GLY A 42 2.50 2.11 -17.59
N VAL A 43 2.19 1.37 -16.53
CA VAL A 43 0.82 1.26 -15.99
C VAL A 43 0.67 1.84 -14.57
N LEU A 44 1.73 2.44 -14.03
CA LEU A 44 1.72 3.02 -12.69
C LEU A 44 1.15 4.43 -12.64
N ASP A 45 1.13 5.16 -13.76
CA ASP A 45 0.66 6.55 -13.81
C ASP A 45 -0.78 6.66 -13.31
N ASP A 46 -1.01 7.58 -12.36
CA ASP A 46 -2.31 7.87 -11.73
C ASP A 46 -3.05 6.62 -11.21
N THR A 47 -2.29 5.57 -10.83
CA THR A 47 -2.85 4.30 -10.37
C THR A 47 -3.14 4.33 -8.87
N CYS A 48 -4.26 3.71 -8.46
CA CYS A 48 -4.58 3.43 -7.06
C CYS A 48 -3.98 2.07 -6.68
N CYS A 49 -2.94 2.08 -5.84
CA CYS A 49 -2.23 0.91 -5.36
C CYS A 49 -2.77 0.50 -3.98
N ALA A 50 -3.54 -0.58 -3.91
CA ALA A 50 -4.06 -1.08 -2.64
C ALA A 50 -2.97 -1.80 -1.84
N HIS A 51 -3.05 -1.72 -0.52
CA HIS A 51 -2.20 -2.30 0.51
C HIS A 51 -0.84 -1.63 0.64
N CYS A 52 0.10 -1.82 -0.27
CA CYS A 52 1.47 -1.30 -0.20
C CYS A 52 2.10 -1.49 1.19
N VAL A 53 2.02 -2.72 1.73
CA VAL A 53 2.53 -3.05 3.07
C VAL A 53 4.05 -3.19 3.07
N HIS A 54 4.58 -3.94 2.10
CA HIS A 54 5.99 -4.29 1.97
C HIS A 54 6.68 -3.46 0.89
N VAL A 55 6.90 -2.16 1.18
CA VAL A 55 7.43 -1.17 0.21
C VAL A 55 8.93 -1.01 0.40
N LEU A 56 9.70 -1.13 -0.69
CA LEU A 56 11.13 -0.82 -0.70
C LEU A 56 11.35 0.70 -0.73
N GLU A 57 12.55 1.15 -0.37
CA GLU A 57 12.90 2.56 -0.39
C GLU A 57 12.73 3.20 -1.77
N SER A 58 13.15 2.47 -2.82
CA SER A 58 13.00 2.90 -4.21
C SER A 58 11.54 2.98 -4.69
N ASP A 59 10.63 2.22 -4.09
CA ASP A 59 9.24 2.21 -4.51
C ASP A 59 8.51 3.51 -4.16
N PHE A 60 8.90 4.17 -3.06
CA PHE A 60 8.36 5.49 -2.73
C PHE A 60 8.66 6.52 -3.82
N ASP A 61 9.86 6.48 -4.40
CA ASP A 61 10.25 7.39 -5.48
C ASP A 61 9.43 7.13 -6.75
N GLU A 62 9.18 5.86 -7.08
CA GLU A 62 8.33 5.51 -8.21
C GLU A 62 6.87 5.94 -7.99
N LEU A 63 6.31 5.73 -6.79
CA LEU A 63 4.94 6.18 -6.46
C LEU A 63 4.79 7.70 -6.61
N VAL A 64 5.76 8.48 -6.11
CA VAL A 64 5.77 9.94 -6.24
C VAL A 64 5.88 10.36 -7.71
N LYS A 65 6.84 9.83 -8.44
CA LYS A 65 7.14 10.16 -9.83
C LYS A 65 5.95 9.91 -10.77
N HIS A 66 5.20 8.84 -10.52
CA HIS A 66 4.05 8.41 -11.31
C HIS A 66 2.70 8.91 -10.76
N HIS A 67 2.71 9.81 -9.76
CA HIS A 67 1.51 10.34 -9.11
C HIS A 67 0.53 9.25 -8.65
N ALA A 68 1.06 8.08 -8.31
CA ALA A 68 0.25 6.96 -7.84
C ALA A 68 -0.29 7.25 -6.43
N SER A 69 -1.51 6.81 -6.17
CA SER A 69 -2.15 6.90 -4.86
C SER A 69 -2.11 5.55 -4.15
N VAL A 70 -2.02 5.56 -2.84
CA VAL A 70 -2.07 4.34 -2.02
C VAL A 70 -3.42 4.22 -1.33
N VAL A 71 -4.03 3.04 -1.38
CA VAL A 71 -5.26 2.71 -0.65
C VAL A 71 -4.88 1.83 0.54
N HIS A 72 -4.86 2.40 1.74
CA HIS A 72 -4.57 1.67 2.96
C HIS A 72 -5.80 0.93 3.45
N CYS A 73 -5.69 -0.39 3.63
CA CYS A 73 -6.78 -1.30 4.05
C CYS A 73 -6.41 -1.97 5.39
N PRO A 74 -6.40 -1.24 6.52
CA PRO A 74 -5.82 -1.74 7.76
C PRO A 74 -6.51 -2.99 8.32
N HIS A 75 -7.84 -3.10 8.28
CA HIS A 75 -8.53 -4.30 8.75
C HIS A 75 -8.19 -5.53 7.92
N SER A 76 -8.18 -5.41 6.60
CA SER A 76 -7.78 -6.50 5.71
C SER A 76 -6.35 -6.95 6.01
N ASN A 77 -5.41 -6.00 6.06
CA ASN A 77 -4.01 -6.28 6.34
C ASN A 77 -3.80 -7.01 7.67
N LEU A 78 -4.52 -6.59 8.71
CA LEU A 78 -4.47 -7.25 10.02
C LEU A 78 -5.11 -8.63 10.01
N LYS A 79 -6.29 -8.75 9.40
CA LYS A 79 -7.02 -10.02 9.34
C LYS A 79 -6.24 -11.10 8.58
N LEU A 80 -5.59 -10.73 7.50
CA LEU A 80 -4.81 -11.64 6.67
C LEU A 80 -3.37 -11.83 7.15
N GLY A 81 -2.94 -11.04 8.16
CA GLY A 81 -1.57 -11.10 8.67
C GLY A 81 -0.55 -10.50 7.69
N SER A 82 -0.99 -9.65 6.76
CA SER A 82 -0.12 -9.03 5.76
C SER A 82 0.89 -8.06 6.37
N GLY A 83 0.57 -7.43 7.50
CA GLY A 83 1.43 -6.47 8.19
C GLY A 83 0.81 -5.08 8.29
N ILE A 84 1.64 -4.07 8.58
CA ILE A 84 1.23 -2.68 8.75
C ILE A 84 1.93 -1.82 7.69
N ALA A 85 1.15 -1.20 6.81
CA ALA A 85 1.69 -0.32 5.77
C ALA A 85 2.38 0.92 6.39
N PRO A 86 3.50 1.39 5.83
CA PRO A 86 4.26 2.53 6.35
C PRO A 86 3.63 3.88 5.96
N VAL A 87 2.37 4.10 6.35
CA VAL A 87 1.52 5.23 5.91
C VAL A 87 2.18 6.58 6.24
N GLN A 88 2.76 6.75 7.43
CA GLN A 88 3.41 8.03 7.77
C GLN A 88 4.55 8.35 6.80
N ARG A 89 5.37 7.36 6.45
CA ARG A 89 6.47 7.55 5.48
C ARG A 89 5.95 7.92 4.09
N MET A 90 4.80 7.40 3.69
CA MET A 90 4.15 7.77 2.43
C MET A 90 3.69 9.23 2.45
N LEU A 91 3.04 9.64 3.54
CA LEU A 91 2.59 11.02 3.74
C LEU A 91 3.75 12.02 3.78
N ASP A 92 4.85 11.68 4.47
CA ASP A 92 6.05 12.52 4.57
C ASP A 92 6.71 12.75 3.20
N ARG A 93 6.51 11.84 2.25
CA ARG A 93 6.99 11.95 0.87
C ARG A 93 5.98 12.58 -0.10
N GLY A 94 4.83 13.01 0.41
CA GLY A 94 3.78 13.63 -0.40
C GLY A 94 2.98 12.64 -1.25
N ILE A 95 3.05 11.33 -0.97
CA ILE A 95 2.22 10.33 -1.64
C ILE A 95 0.78 10.51 -1.16
N ASN A 96 -0.17 10.55 -2.11
CA ASN A 96 -1.58 10.57 -1.77
C ASN A 96 -1.99 9.21 -1.18
N VAL A 97 -2.51 9.23 0.05
CA VAL A 97 -2.99 8.03 0.73
C VAL A 97 -4.47 8.17 1.02
N CYS A 98 -5.25 7.17 0.71
CA CYS A 98 -6.65 7.07 1.10
C CYS A 98 -6.91 5.76 1.86
N LEU A 99 -8.11 5.62 2.40
CA LEU A 99 -8.53 4.40 3.09
C LEU A 99 -9.46 3.58 2.21
N GLY A 100 -9.43 2.28 2.40
CA GLY A 100 -10.33 1.33 1.77
C GLY A 100 -10.66 0.17 2.70
N THR A 101 -11.84 -0.40 2.51
CA THR A 101 -12.27 -1.57 3.30
C THR A 101 -11.72 -2.88 2.75
N ASP A 102 -11.26 -2.88 1.48
CA ASP A 102 -11.07 -4.10 0.72
C ASP A 102 -12.37 -4.90 0.55
N GLY A 103 -12.31 -6.14 0.13
CA GLY A 103 -13.49 -6.99 -0.09
C GLY A 103 -14.07 -7.60 1.19
N ALA A 104 -15.33 -8.04 1.15
CA ALA A 104 -16.03 -8.63 2.29
C ALA A 104 -15.36 -9.91 2.84
N SER A 105 -14.60 -10.64 2.03
CA SER A 105 -13.87 -11.84 2.46
C SER A 105 -12.68 -11.51 3.36
N SER A 106 -12.03 -10.39 3.14
CA SER A 106 -10.88 -9.89 3.90
C SER A 106 -11.27 -8.85 4.95
N ASN A 107 -12.50 -8.30 4.87
CA ASN A 107 -13.05 -7.36 5.85
C ASN A 107 -14.55 -7.63 6.08
N ASN A 108 -14.90 -8.14 7.24
CA ASN A 108 -16.28 -8.58 7.50
C ASN A 108 -17.31 -7.45 7.53
N ASN A 109 -16.92 -6.26 7.98
CA ASN A 109 -17.87 -5.18 8.28
C ASN A 109 -18.00 -4.13 7.17
N LEU A 110 -17.01 -3.99 6.30
CA LEU A 110 -16.93 -2.93 5.26
C LEU A 110 -17.21 -1.52 5.84
N ASP A 111 -16.71 -1.28 7.05
CA ASP A 111 -16.95 -0.08 7.85
C ASP A 111 -15.81 0.91 7.72
N MET A 112 -15.99 1.97 6.92
CA MET A 112 -14.99 3.01 6.71
C MET A 112 -14.62 3.79 7.99
N LEU A 113 -15.56 3.97 8.92
CA LEU A 113 -15.24 4.62 10.21
C LEU A 113 -14.37 3.70 11.07
N GLY A 114 -14.60 2.40 11.00
CA GLY A 114 -13.73 1.39 11.59
C GLY A 114 -12.32 1.42 10.98
N GLU A 115 -12.21 1.52 9.66
CA GLU A 115 -10.90 1.67 8.99
C GLU A 115 -10.15 2.92 9.48
N MET A 116 -10.82 4.06 9.55
CA MET A 116 -10.24 5.31 10.07
C MET A 116 -9.70 5.15 11.49
N ARG A 117 -10.50 4.53 12.37
CA ARG A 117 -10.09 4.28 13.75
C ARG A 117 -8.86 3.37 13.82
N THR A 118 -8.87 2.29 13.04
CA THR A 118 -7.77 1.32 13.03
C THR A 118 -6.49 1.94 12.46
N ALA A 119 -6.58 2.69 11.37
CA ALA A 119 -5.44 3.41 10.80
C ALA A 119 -4.81 4.37 11.83
N ALA A 120 -5.63 5.14 12.56
CA ALA A 120 -5.17 6.06 13.57
C ALA A 120 -4.47 5.37 14.77
N LEU A 121 -4.90 4.15 15.12
CA LEU A 121 -4.28 3.37 16.21
C LEU A 121 -2.98 2.70 15.76
N LEU A 122 -2.90 2.27 14.49
CA LEU A 122 -1.72 1.60 13.94
C LEU A 122 -0.61 2.58 13.56
N GLY A 123 -0.95 3.82 13.19
CA GLY A 123 0.00 4.81 12.73
C GLY A 123 1.20 5.00 13.65
N PRO A 124 1.01 5.23 14.96
CA PRO A 124 2.11 5.36 15.91
C PRO A 124 3.00 4.10 15.97
N ILE A 125 2.41 2.91 15.88
CA ILE A 125 3.16 1.64 15.91
C ILE A 125 4.03 1.52 14.66
N ALA A 126 3.45 1.76 13.49
CA ALA A 126 4.16 1.73 12.21
C ALA A 126 5.28 2.77 12.10
N ALA A 127 5.13 3.89 12.82
CA ALA A 127 6.12 4.97 12.87
C ALA A 127 7.14 4.84 14.04
N GLY A 128 7.33 3.64 14.57
CA GLY A 128 8.31 3.38 15.61
C GLY A 128 7.99 4.01 16.96
N GLY A 129 6.71 4.28 17.25
CA GLY A 129 6.24 4.84 18.52
C GLY A 129 6.01 6.36 18.51
N ASP A 130 6.09 7.03 17.36
CA ASP A 130 5.72 8.45 17.28
C ASP A 130 4.20 8.61 17.37
N ALA A 131 3.73 9.03 18.54
CA ALA A 131 2.30 9.21 18.82
C ALA A 131 1.61 10.29 17.94
N ARG A 132 2.38 11.09 17.20
CA ARG A 132 1.87 12.12 16.28
C ARG A 132 1.61 11.56 14.88
N ALA A 133 2.16 10.38 14.58
CA ALA A 133 2.03 9.75 13.26
C ALA A 133 0.59 9.34 13.01
N VAL A 134 0.13 9.61 11.78
CA VAL A 134 -1.22 9.23 11.30
C VAL A 134 -2.30 9.57 12.34
N SER A 135 -2.29 10.80 12.83
CA SER A 135 -3.30 11.25 13.81
C SER A 135 -4.71 11.12 13.23
N SER A 136 -5.72 11.10 14.12
CA SER A 136 -7.13 11.06 13.70
C SER A 136 -7.51 12.20 12.75
N ILE A 137 -6.88 13.37 12.89
CA ILE A 137 -7.05 14.51 11.98
C ILE A 137 -6.46 14.19 10.59
N THR A 138 -5.26 13.60 10.55
CA THR A 138 -4.62 13.19 9.30
C THR A 138 -5.47 12.18 8.55
N VAL A 139 -6.06 11.21 9.25
CA VAL A 139 -6.96 10.21 8.66
C VAL A 139 -8.22 10.84 8.07
N ILE A 140 -8.79 11.87 8.71
CA ILE A 140 -9.93 12.61 8.18
C ILE A 140 -9.55 13.36 6.91
N ILE A 141 -8.38 14.00 6.86
CA ILE A 141 -7.89 14.72 5.68
C ILE A 141 -7.67 13.76 4.50
N ILE A 142 -7.09 12.59 4.73
CA ILE A 142 -6.90 11.54 3.72
C ILE A 142 -8.23 11.17 3.06
N HIS A 143 -9.32 11.11 3.83
CA HIS A 143 -10.64 10.75 3.31
C HIS A 143 -11.27 11.84 2.42
N PHE A 144 -10.95 13.11 2.64
CA PHE A 144 -11.57 14.26 1.97
C PHE A 144 -10.71 14.89 0.86
N SER A 145 -9.43 14.55 0.74
CA SER A 145 -8.57 15.09 -0.32
C SER A 145 -8.68 14.28 -1.61
N HIS A 146 -9.86 14.29 -2.23
CA HIS A 146 -9.98 13.98 -3.64
C HIS A 146 -9.72 15.26 -4.44
N ARG A 147 -8.61 15.29 -5.15
CA ARG A 147 -8.38 16.20 -6.27
C ARG A 147 -8.74 15.50 -7.56
#